data_ad08b4c2bbd34ad9507700761fd9ee7e
#
_entry.id   ad08b4c2bbd34ad9507700761fd9ee7e
#
_cell.length_a   1.000
_cell.length_b   1.000
_cell.length_c   1.000
_cell.angle_alpha   90.00
_cell.angle_beta   90.00
_cell.angle_gamma   90.00
#
_symmetry.space_group_name_H-M   'P 1'
#
loop_
_entity.id
_entity.type
_entity.pdbx_description
1 polymer ?
#
loop_
_entity_poly.entity_id
_entity_poly.type
_entity_poly.pdbx_seq_one_letter_code
_entity_poly.pdbx_strand_id
1 'polypeptide(L)'
;MDELSQRLHELDGRLNAEAEAVQGLIVQNARVVLNQDDYNVAYNAAVSRYEATKAEREKVAADIRQRGIRRREFERFITELEHRNHQINVIGRP
;
A
#
# COMPACT_ATOMS: atom_id res chain seq x y z
N MET A 1 12.43 -6.78 7.13
CA MET A 1 11.31 -6.22 6.35
C MET A 1 11.87 -5.15 5.42
N ASP A 2 11.51 -5.16 4.14
CA ASP A 2 12.02 -4.16 3.21
C ASP A 2 11.37 -2.79 3.43
N GLU A 3 11.92 -1.77 2.79
CA GLU A 3 11.46 -0.40 2.96
C GLU A 3 9.99 -0.20 2.56
N LEU A 4 9.54 -0.85 1.49
CA LEU A 4 8.16 -0.71 1.03
C LEU A 4 7.19 -1.34 2.02
N SER A 5 7.53 -2.50 2.56
CA SER A 5 6.68 -3.17 3.56
C SER A 5 6.60 -2.36 4.85
N GLN A 6 7.71 -1.76 5.28
CA GLN A 6 7.73 -0.85 6.42
C GLN A 6 6.87 0.38 6.15
N ARG A 7 6.99 0.95 4.96
CA ARG A 7 6.20 2.12 4.58
C ARG A 7 4.71 1.78 4.59
N LEU A 8 4.34 0.62 4.06
CA LEU A 8 2.95 0.19 4.04
C LEU A 8 2.41 0.07 5.47
N HIS A 9 3.20 -0.50 6.37
CA HIS A 9 2.82 -0.66 7.77
C HIS A 9 2.61 0.70 8.44
N GLU A 10 3.51 1.65 8.21
CA GLU A 10 3.39 3.01 8.72
C GLU A 10 2.13 3.71 8.20
N LEU A 11 1.85 3.54 6.90
CA LEU A 11 0.67 4.13 6.29
C LEU A 11 -0.62 3.50 6.81
N ASP A 12 -0.64 2.21 7.08
CA ASP A 12 -1.79 1.55 7.70
C ASP A 12 -2.06 2.11 9.09
N GLY A 13 -1.01 2.33 9.88
CA GLY A 13 -1.15 2.94 11.20
C GLY A 13 -1.68 4.36 11.14
N ARG A 14 -1.14 5.16 10.21
CA ARG A 14 -1.59 6.53 9.99
C ARG A 14 -3.03 6.57 9.51
N LEU A 15 -3.39 5.68 8.60
CA LEU A 15 -4.75 5.61 8.06
C LEU A 15 -5.76 5.30 9.17
N ASN A 16 -5.42 4.37 10.06
CA ASN A 16 -6.28 4.05 11.20
C ASN A 16 -6.45 5.23 12.14
N ALA A 17 -5.36 5.95 12.44
CA ALA A 17 -5.41 7.13 13.30
C ALA A 17 -6.25 8.24 12.67
N GLU A 18 -6.12 8.43 11.36
CA GLU A 18 -6.88 9.45 10.62
C GLU A 18 -8.37 9.08 10.54
N ALA A 19 -8.69 7.79 10.38
CA ALA A 19 -10.07 7.32 10.41
C ALA A 19 -10.70 7.55 11.79
N GLU A 20 -9.95 7.30 12.85
CA GLU A 20 -10.40 7.58 14.20
C GLU A 20 -10.62 9.07 14.44
N ALA A 21 -9.78 9.92 13.87
CA ALA A 21 -9.93 11.36 13.98
C ALA A 21 -11.24 11.84 13.32
N VAL A 22 -11.54 11.31 12.13
CA VAL A 22 -12.81 11.61 11.44
C VAL A 22 -14.00 11.15 12.28
N GLN A 23 -13.93 9.92 12.78
CA GLN A 23 -14.99 9.36 13.61
C GLN A 23 -15.19 10.17 14.89
N GLY A 24 -14.10 10.59 15.53
CA GLY A 24 -14.13 11.42 16.71
C GLY A 24 -14.87 12.74 16.50
N LEU A 25 -14.62 13.39 15.34
CA LEU A 25 -15.31 14.63 14.99
C LEU A 25 -16.82 14.39 14.82
N ILE A 26 -17.21 13.30 14.18
CA ILE A 26 -18.62 12.96 13.99
C ILE A 26 -19.29 12.75 15.34
N VAL A 27 -18.66 11.98 16.24
CA VAL A 27 -19.21 11.69 17.55
C VAL A 27 -19.31 12.97 18.40
N GLN A 28 -18.28 13.81 18.36
CA GLN A 28 -18.27 15.07 19.10
C GLN A 28 -19.38 16.00 18.62
N ASN A 29 -19.58 16.12 17.33
CA ASN A 29 -20.64 16.95 16.76
C ASN A 29 -22.04 16.44 17.13
N ALA A 30 -22.19 15.16 17.32
CA ALA A 30 -23.47 14.56 17.73
C ALA A 30 -23.79 14.83 19.20
N ARG A 31 -22.78 15.03 20.05
CA ARG A 31 -22.95 15.23 21.50
C ARG A 31 -23.07 16.69 21.89
N VAL A 32 -22.41 17.57 21.20
CA VAL A 32 -22.32 19.00 21.51
C VAL A 32 -22.72 19.78 20.28
N VAL A 33 -23.51 20.83 20.45
CA VAL A 33 -23.83 21.74 19.36
C VAL A 33 -22.59 22.56 19.05
N LEU A 34 -21.88 22.18 18.01
CA LEU A 34 -20.68 22.88 17.54
C LEU A 34 -21.07 23.93 16.49
N ASN A 35 -20.20 24.92 16.32
CA ASN A 35 -20.31 25.83 15.18
C ASN A 35 -20.16 25.01 13.89
N GLN A 36 -21.18 25.04 13.06
CA GLN A 36 -21.22 24.19 11.85
C GLN A 36 -20.13 24.57 10.85
N ASP A 37 -19.78 25.84 10.73
CA ASP A 37 -18.71 26.26 9.84
C ASP A 37 -17.37 25.73 10.33
N ASP A 38 -17.08 25.84 11.62
CA ASP A 38 -15.84 25.31 12.19
C ASP A 38 -15.80 23.78 12.08
N TYR A 39 -16.91 23.12 12.36
CA TYR A 39 -17.00 21.67 12.20
C TYR A 39 -16.74 21.24 10.76
N ASN A 40 -17.36 21.91 9.79
CA ASN A 40 -17.18 21.56 8.38
C ASN A 40 -15.74 21.72 7.94
N VAL A 41 -15.06 22.78 8.37
CA VAL A 41 -13.65 22.98 8.07
C VAL A 41 -12.80 21.85 8.65
N ALA A 42 -13.01 21.53 9.93
CA ALA A 42 -12.26 20.46 10.59
C ALA A 42 -12.53 19.08 9.97
N TYR A 43 -13.80 18.81 9.68
CA TYR A 43 -14.21 17.54 9.05
C TYR A 43 -13.60 17.40 7.67
N ASN A 44 -13.73 18.41 6.82
CA ASN A 44 -13.18 18.38 5.47
C ASN A 44 -11.66 18.23 5.48
N ALA A 45 -10.97 18.89 6.40
CA ALA A 45 -9.52 18.74 6.54
C ALA A 45 -9.13 17.32 6.97
N ALA A 46 -9.87 16.74 7.92
CA ALA A 46 -9.62 15.38 8.39
C ALA A 46 -9.86 14.35 7.29
N VAL A 47 -10.94 14.50 6.53
CA VAL A 47 -11.26 13.61 5.41
C VAL A 47 -10.20 13.73 4.32
N SER A 48 -9.74 14.95 4.03
CA SER A 48 -8.69 15.16 3.03
C SER A 48 -7.39 14.45 3.42
N ARG A 49 -7.02 14.51 4.70
CA ARG A 49 -5.84 13.78 5.18
C ARG A 49 -6.01 12.28 5.04
N TYR A 50 -7.17 11.77 5.41
CA TYR A 50 -7.49 10.35 5.28
C TYR A 50 -7.39 9.90 3.82
N GLU A 51 -8.01 10.64 2.90
CA GLU A 51 -8.00 10.28 1.48
C GLU A 51 -6.59 10.34 0.88
N ALA A 52 -5.78 11.32 1.29
CA ALA A 52 -4.40 11.43 0.82
C ALA A 52 -3.56 10.25 1.31
N THR A 53 -3.70 9.85 2.57
CA THR A 53 -2.98 8.72 3.13
C THR A 53 -3.44 7.42 2.48
N LYS A 54 -4.75 7.28 2.22
CA LYS A 54 -5.30 6.11 1.55
C LYS A 54 -4.72 5.98 0.13
N ALA A 55 -4.64 7.08 -0.62
CA ALA A 55 -4.07 7.07 -1.96
C ALA A 55 -2.59 6.68 -1.94
N GLU A 56 -1.84 7.22 -0.99
CA GLU A 56 -0.42 6.88 -0.84
C GLU A 56 -0.24 5.40 -0.47
N ARG A 57 -1.07 4.89 0.43
CA ARG A 57 -1.05 3.48 0.80
C ARG A 57 -1.30 2.58 -0.40
N GLU A 58 -2.30 2.90 -1.19
CA GLU A 58 -2.63 2.12 -2.38
C GLU A 58 -1.50 2.12 -3.39
N LYS A 59 -0.82 3.24 -3.54
CA LYS A 59 0.34 3.35 -4.42
C LYS A 59 1.50 2.45 -3.94
N VAL A 60 1.79 2.48 -2.66
CA VAL A 60 2.84 1.62 -2.09
C VAL A 60 2.47 0.15 -2.22
N ALA A 61 1.22 -0.20 -1.95
CA ALA A 61 0.74 -1.57 -2.09
C ALA A 61 0.84 -2.05 -3.54
N ALA A 62 0.55 -1.17 -4.51
CA ALA A 62 0.69 -1.49 -5.93
C ALA A 62 2.16 -1.71 -6.30
N ASP A 63 3.06 -0.90 -5.77
CA ASP A 63 4.50 -1.05 -6.00
C ASP A 63 5.01 -2.39 -5.47
N ILE A 64 4.54 -2.80 -4.30
CA ILE A 64 4.91 -4.10 -3.71
C ILE A 64 4.44 -5.23 -4.62
N ARG A 65 3.19 -5.18 -5.10
CA ARG A 65 2.65 -6.19 -6.01
C ARG A 65 3.46 -6.26 -7.30
N GLN A 66 3.81 -5.10 -7.84
CA GLN A 66 4.56 -5.02 -9.09
C GLN A 66 5.95 -5.63 -8.95
N ARG A 67 6.62 -5.37 -7.84
CA ARG A 67 7.92 -6.00 -7.56
C ARG A 67 7.80 -7.52 -7.43
N GLY A 68 6.73 -8.00 -6.79
CA GLY A 68 6.48 -9.43 -6.66
C GLY A 68 6.26 -10.09 -8.01
N ILE A 69 5.51 -9.45 -8.91
CA ILE A 69 5.26 -9.95 -10.26
C ILE A 69 6.58 -10.01 -11.04
N ARG A 70 7.37 -8.94 -11.00
CA ARG A 70 8.67 -8.90 -11.69
C ARG A 70 9.62 -9.96 -11.18
N ARG A 71 9.63 -10.19 -9.87
CA ARG A 71 10.48 -11.24 -9.29
C ARG A 71 10.08 -12.62 -9.80
N ARG A 72 8.78 -12.91 -9.81
CA ARG A 72 8.29 -14.21 -10.30
C ARG A 72 8.60 -14.41 -11.78
N GLU A 73 8.45 -13.36 -12.58
CA GLU A 73 8.79 -13.41 -14.01
C GLU A 73 10.27 -13.68 -14.21
N PHE A 74 11.11 -13.00 -13.45
CA PHE A 74 12.55 -13.19 -13.51
C PHE A 74 12.95 -14.60 -13.08
N GLU A 75 12.38 -15.09 -11.99
CA GLU A 75 12.64 -16.46 -11.51
C GLU A 75 12.24 -17.50 -12.55
N ARG A 76 11.11 -17.29 -13.19
CA ARG A 76 10.65 -18.18 -14.27
C ARG A 76 11.61 -18.15 -15.43
N PHE A 77 12.09 -16.98 -15.81
CA PHE A 77 13.06 -16.82 -16.88
C PHE A 77 14.37 -17.56 -16.58
N ILE A 78 14.86 -17.41 -15.36
CA ILE A 78 16.09 -18.11 -14.92
C ILE A 78 15.89 -19.63 -14.96
N THR A 79 14.75 -20.12 -14.49
CA THR A 79 14.44 -21.54 -14.51
C THR A 79 14.44 -22.07 -15.94
N GLU A 80 13.84 -21.34 -16.87
CA GLU A 80 13.82 -21.73 -18.28
C GLU A 80 15.24 -21.76 -18.86
N LEU A 81 16.08 -20.77 -18.53
CA LEU A 81 17.46 -20.76 -18.99
C LEU A 81 18.24 -21.97 -18.46
N GLU A 82 18.10 -22.27 -17.20
CA GLU A 82 18.75 -23.44 -16.60
C GLU A 82 18.32 -24.74 -17.27
N HIS A 83 17.03 -24.85 -17.55
CA HIS A 83 16.49 -26.02 -18.23
C HIS A 83 17.06 -26.17 -19.65
N ARG A 84 17.13 -25.07 -20.39
CA ARG A 84 17.71 -25.06 -21.73
C ARG A 84 19.17 -25.42 -21.72
N ASN A 85 19.94 -24.86 -20.78
CA ASN A 85 21.36 -25.15 -20.64
C ASN A 85 21.58 -26.63 -20.32
N HIS A 86 20.75 -27.20 -19.46
CA HIS A 86 20.80 -28.63 -19.15
C HIS A 86 20.54 -29.49 -20.39
N GLN A 87 19.52 -29.15 -21.16
CA GLN A 87 19.20 -29.85 -22.40
C GLN A 87 20.32 -29.76 -23.43
N ILE A 88 20.91 -28.57 -23.58
CA ILE A 88 22.02 -28.36 -24.50
C ILE A 88 23.23 -29.23 -24.10
N ASN A 89 23.54 -29.28 -22.81
CA ASN A 89 24.64 -30.10 -22.32
C ASN A 89 24.41 -31.59 -22.58
N VAL A 90 23.20 -32.05 -22.40
CA VAL A 90 22.84 -33.47 -22.66
C VAL A 90 22.95 -33.78 -24.14
N ILE A 91 22.43 -32.89 -25.01
CA ILE A 91 22.46 -33.07 -26.45
C ILE A 91 23.89 -32.92 -26.99
N GLY A 92 24.67 -32.02 -26.42
CA GLY A 92 26.01 -31.71 -26.88
C GLY A 92 27.09 -32.72 -26.51
N ARG A 93 26.77 -33.69 -25.68
CA ARG A 93 27.72 -34.73 -25.32
C ARG A 93 27.77 -35.80 -26.38
N PRO A 94 28.98 -36.13 -26.81
CA PRO A 94 29.12 -37.24 -27.76
C PRO A 94 28.76 -38.58 -27.16
#